data_69cb5e1d3f5f874741ddc08bcecee2fb
#
_entry.id   69cb5e1d3f5f874741ddc08bcecee2fb
#
_cell.length_a   1.000
_cell.length_b   1.000
_cell.length_c   1.000
_cell.angle_alpha   90.00
_cell.angle_beta   90.00
_cell.angle_gamma   90.00
#
_symmetry.space_group_name_H-M   'P 1'
#
loop_
_entity.id
_entity.type
_entity.pdbx_description
1 polymer ?
#
loop_
_entity_poly.entity_id
_entity_poly.type
_entity_poly.pdbx_seq_one_letter_code
_entity_poly.pdbx_strand_id
1 'polypeptide(L)'
;MAKTILLVDDSESIREVVSFTLENEGYKVLIAVDGSDALRFLDGTPIDLIITDLHMPNMDGIELIKAVRGMEIYQRIPILFLTTESQAAKKMEAKDAGATGWIIKPFVPAKLIAALNKVLR
;
A
#
# COMPACT_ATOMS: atom_id res chain seq x y z
N MET A 1 -1.41 -3.29 -20.83
CA MET A 1 -0.21 -3.15 -20.00
C MET A 1 -0.54 -3.40 -18.54
N ALA A 2 0.35 -4.09 -17.85
CA ALA A 2 0.12 -4.39 -16.43
C ALA A 2 0.30 -3.14 -15.59
N LYS A 3 -0.58 -2.95 -14.61
CA LYS A 3 -0.42 -1.90 -13.61
C LYS A 3 0.59 -2.37 -12.57
N THR A 4 1.33 -1.42 -12.02
CA THR A 4 2.39 -1.68 -11.05
C THR A 4 1.93 -1.27 -9.65
N ILE A 5 2.09 -2.20 -8.71
CA ILE A 5 1.71 -2.00 -7.30
C ILE A 5 2.98 -2.07 -6.45
N LEU A 6 3.19 -1.07 -5.60
CA LEU A 6 4.23 -1.11 -4.59
C LEU A 6 3.63 -1.65 -3.30
N LEU A 7 4.12 -2.82 -2.87
CA LEU A 7 3.66 -3.49 -1.65
C LEU A 7 4.69 -3.26 -0.55
N VAL A 8 4.24 -2.66 0.55
CA VAL A 8 5.12 -2.32 1.67
C VAL A 8 4.62 -3.01 2.94
N ASP A 9 5.39 -3.96 3.44
CA ASP A 9 5.03 -4.70 4.66
C ASP A 9 6.29 -5.35 5.21
N ASP A 10 6.48 -5.30 6.53
CA ASP A 10 7.65 -5.89 7.15
C ASP A 10 7.51 -7.40 7.39
N SER A 11 6.32 -7.96 7.16
CA SER A 11 6.07 -9.40 7.29
C SER A 11 6.35 -10.12 5.97
N GLU A 12 7.34 -11.02 5.98
CA GLU A 12 7.67 -11.81 4.79
C GLU A 12 6.49 -12.64 4.31
N SER A 13 5.76 -13.29 5.24
CA SER A 13 4.64 -14.13 4.87
C SER A 13 3.50 -13.32 4.23
N ILE A 14 3.25 -12.12 4.72
CA ILE A 14 2.24 -11.24 4.12
C ILE A 14 2.69 -10.82 2.72
N ARG A 15 3.95 -10.43 2.55
CA ARG A 15 4.47 -10.06 1.23
C ARG A 15 4.31 -11.19 0.22
N GLU A 16 4.59 -12.43 0.64
CA GLU A 16 4.45 -13.59 -0.24
C GLU A 16 3.01 -13.82 -0.66
N VAL A 17 2.08 -13.85 0.30
CA VAL A 17 0.67 -14.12 0.02
C VAL A 17 0.05 -13.00 -0.82
N VAL A 18 0.31 -11.75 -0.46
CA VAL A 18 -0.27 -10.62 -1.17
C VAL A 18 0.31 -10.51 -2.58
N SER A 19 1.63 -10.64 -2.75
CA SER A 19 2.21 -10.55 -4.09
C SER A 19 1.73 -11.70 -4.98
N PHE A 20 1.59 -12.91 -4.45
CA PHE A 20 1.04 -14.02 -5.20
C PHE A 20 -0.39 -13.71 -5.68
N THR A 21 -1.23 -13.19 -4.79
CA THR A 21 -2.62 -12.82 -5.12
C THR A 21 -2.65 -11.76 -6.23
N LEU A 22 -1.81 -10.74 -6.11
CA LEU A 22 -1.77 -9.64 -7.06
C LEU A 22 -1.21 -10.09 -8.42
N GLU A 23 -0.16 -10.88 -8.42
CA GLU A 23 0.45 -11.37 -9.66
C GLU A 23 -0.51 -12.28 -10.42
N ASN A 24 -1.30 -13.08 -9.71
CA ASN A 24 -2.33 -13.91 -10.34
C ASN A 24 -3.39 -13.07 -11.04
N GLU A 25 -3.59 -11.82 -10.62
CA GLU A 25 -4.54 -10.90 -11.25
C GLU A 25 -3.89 -10.06 -12.35
N GLY A 26 -2.63 -10.35 -12.68
CA GLY A 26 -1.95 -9.67 -13.77
C GLY A 26 -1.21 -8.39 -13.39
N TYR A 27 -1.08 -8.09 -12.10
CA TYR A 27 -0.35 -6.90 -11.66
C TYR A 27 1.16 -7.19 -11.55
N LYS A 28 1.95 -6.15 -11.80
CA LYS A 28 3.37 -6.20 -11.50
C LYS A 28 3.55 -5.69 -10.07
N VAL A 29 4.34 -6.40 -9.25
CA VAL A 29 4.50 -6.06 -7.84
C VAL A 29 5.95 -5.71 -7.53
N LEU A 30 6.15 -4.54 -6.93
CA LEU A 30 7.43 -4.12 -6.36
C LEU A 30 7.29 -4.28 -4.84
N ILE A 31 8.33 -4.77 -4.18
CA ILE A 31 8.27 -5.11 -2.76
C ILE A 31 9.23 -4.26 -1.96
N ALA A 32 8.72 -3.67 -0.87
CA ALA A 32 9.53 -2.96 0.12
C ALA A 32 9.22 -3.52 1.50
N VAL A 33 10.22 -3.54 2.38
CA VAL A 33 10.08 -4.14 3.72
C VAL A 33 9.61 -3.14 4.78
N ASP A 34 9.72 -1.86 4.51
CA ASP A 34 9.21 -0.79 5.38
C ASP A 34 9.11 0.52 4.59
N GLY A 35 8.67 1.58 5.26
CA GLY A 35 8.50 2.87 4.59
C GLY A 35 9.79 3.46 4.05
N SER A 36 10.90 3.30 4.80
CA SER A 36 12.19 3.79 4.34
C SER A 36 12.64 3.08 3.07
N ASP A 37 12.45 1.75 3.03
CA ASP A 37 12.79 0.95 1.85
C ASP A 37 11.90 1.34 0.66
N ALA A 38 10.63 1.67 0.92
CA ALA A 38 9.70 2.07 -0.12
C ALA A 38 10.16 3.34 -0.85
N LEU A 39 10.84 4.25 -0.14
CA LEU A 39 11.28 5.52 -0.74
C LEU A 39 12.24 5.32 -1.92
N ARG A 40 13.01 4.23 -1.95
CA ARG A 40 13.93 3.98 -3.08
C ARG A 40 13.20 3.71 -4.40
N PHE A 41 11.92 3.35 -4.34
CA PHE A 41 11.10 3.17 -5.54
C PHE A 41 10.42 4.47 -5.98
N LEU A 42 10.41 5.49 -5.11
CA LEU A 42 9.75 6.76 -5.39
C LEU A 42 10.73 7.75 -6.04
N ASP A 43 11.37 7.29 -7.09
CA ASP A 43 12.42 7.99 -7.83
C ASP A 43 12.03 8.31 -9.28
N GLY A 44 10.72 8.27 -9.57
CA GLY A 44 10.19 8.40 -10.91
C GLY A 44 9.68 7.11 -11.49
N THR A 45 9.89 5.96 -10.79
CA THR A 45 9.36 4.66 -11.23
C THR A 45 7.84 4.75 -11.33
N PRO A 46 7.23 4.31 -12.45
CA PRO A 46 5.77 4.31 -12.56
C PRO A 46 5.14 3.36 -11.55
N ILE A 47 4.28 3.90 -10.69
CA ILE A 47 3.54 3.15 -9.67
C ILE A 47 2.09 3.58 -9.75
N ASP A 48 1.18 2.61 -9.85
CA ASP A 48 -0.25 2.86 -9.99
C ASP A 48 -1.00 2.80 -8.67
N LEU A 49 -0.44 2.10 -7.68
CA LEU A 49 -1.07 1.91 -6.38
C LEU A 49 -0.01 1.54 -5.35
N ILE A 50 -0.20 2.00 -4.12
CA ILE A 50 0.61 1.54 -2.99
C ILE A 50 -0.30 0.79 -2.03
N ILE A 51 0.12 -0.41 -1.60
CA ILE A 51 -0.49 -1.15 -0.50
C ILE A 51 0.54 -1.17 0.62
N THR A 52 0.19 -0.68 1.80
CA THR A 52 1.14 -0.60 2.91
C THR A 52 0.51 -1.01 4.23
N ASP A 53 1.31 -1.65 5.09
CA ASP A 53 0.94 -1.80 6.49
C ASP A 53 1.11 -0.45 7.18
N LEU A 54 0.46 -0.28 8.31
CA LEU A 54 0.59 0.92 9.14
C LEU A 54 1.81 0.82 10.05
N HIS A 55 1.95 -0.28 10.76
CA HIS A 55 3.00 -0.47 11.76
C HIS A 55 4.22 -1.17 11.17
N MET A 56 5.28 -0.42 10.96
CA MET A 56 6.54 -0.92 10.40
C MET A 56 7.69 -0.21 11.10
N PRO A 57 8.87 -0.86 11.19
CA PRO A 57 10.04 -0.18 11.75
C PRO A 57 10.54 0.93 10.82
N ASN A 58 11.34 1.83 11.35
CA ASN A 58 12.01 2.94 10.65
C ASN A 58 11.06 4.02 10.16
N MET A 59 10.10 3.70 9.31
CA MET A 59 9.09 4.64 8.82
C MET A 59 7.76 3.90 8.72
N ASP A 60 6.74 4.36 9.44
CA ASP A 60 5.43 3.73 9.42
C ASP A 60 4.62 4.14 8.18
N GLY A 61 3.43 3.53 8.03
CA GLY A 61 2.60 3.77 6.86
C GLY A 61 2.04 5.19 6.76
N ILE A 62 1.78 5.83 7.88
CA ILE A 62 1.28 7.22 7.88
C ILE A 62 2.40 8.17 7.45
N GLU A 63 3.61 7.96 7.97
CA GLU A 63 4.77 8.74 7.54
C GLU A 63 5.04 8.55 6.05
N LEU A 64 4.91 7.31 5.57
CA LEU A 64 5.10 7.01 4.14
C LEU A 64 4.06 7.74 3.29
N ILE A 65 2.78 7.72 3.68
CA ILE A 65 1.74 8.44 2.94
C ILE A 65 2.06 9.92 2.84
N LYS A 66 2.47 10.53 3.94
CA LYS A 66 2.80 11.96 3.96
C LYS A 66 3.93 12.26 2.98
N ALA A 67 4.95 11.39 2.94
CA ALA A 67 6.06 11.54 2.00
C ALA A 67 5.57 11.43 0.55
N VAL A 68 4.74 10.44 0.26
CA VAL A 68 4.20 10.21 -1.10
C VAL A 68 3.35 11.41 -1.54
N ARG A 69 2.48 11.91 -0.68
CA ARG A 69 1.60 13.04 -1.01
C ARG A 69 2.38 14.34 -1.22
N GLY A 70 3.58 14.43 -0.66
CA GLY A 70 4.47 15.56 -0.89
C GLY A 70 5.27 15.48 -2.20
N MET A 71 5.20 14.37 -2.91
CA MET A 71 5.90 14.19 -4.20
C MET A 71 4.92 14.39 -5.33
N GLU A 72 5.18 15.38 -6.18
CA GLU A 72 4.26 15.77 -7.24
C GLU A 72 3.85 14.60 -8.14
N ILE A 73 4.81 13.77 -8.55
CA ILE A 73 4.55 12.65 -9.46
C ILE A 73 3.68 11.55 -8.83
N TYR A 74 3.69 11.44 -7.49
CA TYR A 74 2.94 10.39 -6.78
C TYR A 74 1.77 10.95 -5.96
N GLN A 75 1.51 12.24 -6.07
CA GLN A 75 0.59 12.95 -5.18
C GLN A 75 -0.82 12.41 -5.18
N ARG A 76 -1.25 11.77 -6.28
CA ARG A 76 -2.63 11.33 -6.45
C ARG A 76 -2.81 9.82 -6.59
N ILE A 77 -1.73 9.04 -6.48
CA ILE A 77 -1.90 7.60 -6.61
C ILE A 77 -2.70 7.04 -5.43
N PRO A 78 -3.56 6.03 -5.66
CA PRO A 78 -4.29 5.42 -4.55
C PRO A 78 -3.34 4.74 -3.58
N ILE A 79 -3.63 4.85 -2.28
CA ILE A 79 -2.88 4.18 -1.23
C ILE A 79 -3.87 3.43 -0.36
N LEU A 80 -3.72 2.11 -0.29
CA LEU A 80 -4.55 1.25 0.55
C LEU A 80 -3.73 0.76 1.72
N PHE A 81 -4.30 0.87 2.93
CA PHE A 81 -3.72 0.19 4.09
C PHE A 81 -4.19 -1.25 4.14
N LEU A 82 -3.26 -2.15 4.45
CA LEU A 82 -3.54 -3.55 4.75
C LEU A 82 -2.87 -3.83 6.08
N THR A 83 -3.64 -3.85 7.17
CA THR A 83 -3.08 -3.77 8.52
C THR A 83 -4.00 -4.44 9.56
N THR A 84 -3.41 -4.84 10.69
CA THR A 84 -4.20 -5.31 11.83
C THR A 84 -4.78 -4.15 12.64
N GLU A 85 -4.35 -2.92 12.37
CA GLU A 85 -4.82 -1.77 13.13
C GLU A 85 -6.31 -1.50 12.90
N SER A 86 -7.08 -1.36 13.97
CA SER A 86 -8.54 -1.17 13.88
C SER A 86 -9.04 0.05 14.67
N GLN A 87 -8.15 0.78 15.34
CA GLN A 87 -8.56 1.94 16.14
C GLN A 87 -9.05 3.08 15.24
N ALA A 88 -10.20 3.64 15.60
CA ALA A 88 -10.81 4.72 14.83
C ALA A 88 -9.90 5.94 14.71
N ALA A 89 -9.17 6.28 15.78
CA ALA A 89 -8.26 7.42 15.78
C ALA A 89 -7.15 7.24 14.74
N LYS A 90 -6.60 6.02 14.62
CA LYS A 90 -5.55 5.73 13.62
C LYS A 90 -6.09 5.76 12.20
N LYS A 91 -7.31 5.26 11.99
CA LYS A 91 -7.97 5.34 10.68
C LYS A 91 -8.18 6.78 10.25
N MET A 92 -8.59 7.63 11.19
CA MET A 92 -8.80 9.04 10.92
C MET A 92 -7.48 9.72 10.57
N GLU A 93 -6.43 9.42 11.33
CA GLU A 93 -5.10 9.96 11.06
C GLU A 93 -4.61 9.57 9.67
N ALA A 94 -4.82 8.30 9.30
CA ALA A 94 -4.44 7.80 7.98
C ALA A 94 -5.23 8.49 6.87
N LYS A 95 -6.53 8.65 7.06
CA LYS A 95 -7.40 9.34 6.11
C LYS A 95 -6.95 10.79 5.93
N ASP A 96 -6.67 11.48 7.03
CA ASP A 96 -6.22 12.88 6.98
C ASP A 96 -4.87 13.00 6.28
N ALA A 97 -4.02 11.98 6.37
CA ALA A 97 -2.73 11.95 5.67
C ALA A 97 -2.88 11.64 4.18
N GLY A 98 -4.04 11.16 3.74
CA GLY A 98 -4.32 10.94 2.33
C GLY A 98 -4.55 9.48 1.92
N ALA A 99 -4.87 8.59 2.87
CA ALA A 99 -5.18 7.19 2.55
C ALA A 99 -6.47 7.10 1.72
N THR A 100 -6.46 6.18 0.75
CA THR A 100 -7.62 5.95 -0.12
C THR A 100 -8.56 4.89 0.45
N GLY A 101 -8.01 3.88 1.11
CA GLY A 101 -8.80 2.80 1.68
C GLY A 101 -8.08 2.05 2.78
N TRP A 102 -8.81 1.13 3.41
CA TRP A 102 -8.35 0.43 4.62
C TRP A 102 -8.87 -1.00 4.59
N ILE A 103 -7.97 -1.98 4.69
CA ILE A 103 -8.31 -3.39 4.73
C ILE A 103 -7.70 -4.00 5.99
N ILE A 104 -8.51 -4.70 6.79
CA ILE A 104 -8.07 -5.31 8.04
C ILE A 104 -7.48 -6.71 7.77
N LYS A 105 -6.33 -7.00 8.37
CA LYS A 105 -5.76 -8.36 8.39
C LYS A 105 -6.43 -9.19 9.49
N PRO A 106 -6.61 -10.49 9.30
CA PRO A 106 -6.31 -11.25 8.09
C PRO A 106 -7.28 -10.88 6.97
N PHE A 107 -6.75 -10.82 5.75
CA PHE A 107 -7.56 -10.42 4.60
C PHE A 107 -8.08 -11.63 3.84
N VAL A 108 -9.19 -11.41 3.13
CA VAL A 108 -9.72 -12.39 2.18
C VAL A 108 -9.31 -11.93 0.79
N PRO A 109 -8.67 -12.78 -0.04
CA PRO A 109 -8.22 -12.37 -1.39
C PRO A 109 -9.30 -11.68 -2.20
N ALA A 110 -10.55 -12.16 -2.15
CA ALA A 110 -11.65 -11.54 -2.89
C ALA A 110 -11.90 -10.09 -2.46
N LYS A 111 -11.76 -9.79 -1.16
CA LYS A 111 -11.93 -8.42 -0.66
C LYS A 111 -10.80 -7.51 -1.11
N LEU A 112 -9.58 -8.03 -1.14
CA LEU A 112 -8.44 -7.27 -1.62
C LEU A 112 -8.62 -6.92 -3.11
N ILE A 113 -8.99 -7.90 -3.93
CA ILE A 113 -9.22 -7.68 -5.35
C ILE A 113 -10.36 -6.69 -5.58
N ALA A 114 -11.44 -6.81 -4.82
CA ALA A 114 -12.57 -5.88 -4.93
C ALA A 114 -12.15 -4.44 -4.62
N ALA A 115 -11.30 -4.25 -3.60
CA ALA A 115 -10.78 -2.93 -3.26
C ALA A 115 -9.90 -2.37 -4.38
N LEU A 116 -9.05 -3.22 -4.98
CA LEU A 116 -8.21 -2.82 -6.11
C LEU A 116 -9.06 -2.38 -7.30
N ASN A 117 -10.06 -3.17 -7.65
CA ASN A 117 -10.94 -2.86 -8.78
C ASN A 117 -11.68 -1.54 -8.56
N LYS A 118 -12.01 -1.23 -7.33
CA LYS A 118 -12.69 0.01 -6.98
C LYS A 118 -11.81 1.25 -7.20
N VAL A 119 -10.51 1.15 -6.87
CA VAL A 119 -9.61 2.31 -6.93
C VAL A 119 -8.77 2.40 -8.19
N LEU A 120 -8.64 1.32 -8.94
CA LEU A 120 -7.82 1.25 -10.16
C LEU A 120 -8.65 1.20 -11.45
N ARG A 121 -9.80 1.74 -11.43
CA ARG A 121 -10.64 1.79 -12.64
C ARG A 121 -9.99 2.54 -13.77
#